data_af74d09c2551634a890f9247ecf43940
#
_entry.id   af74d09c2551634a890f9247ecf43940
#
_cell.length_a   1.000
_cell.length_b   1.000
_cell.length_c   1.000
_cell.angle_alpha   90.00
_cell.angle_beta   90.00
_cell.angle_gamma   90.00
#
_symmetry.space_group_name_H-M   'P 1'
#
loop_
_entity.id
_entity.type
_entity.pdbx_description
1 polymer ?
#
loop_
_entity_poly.entity_id
_entity_poly.type
_entity_poly.pdbx_seq_one_letter_code
_entity_poly.pdbx_strand_id
1 'polypeptide(L)'
;VTSWSVVAEAFDSTDACALRRDYYAEVAGRYLRRPVTAEEIDHGIAGDGAELLTPPTVQFIVGRYAGEPAACGGFSMLDDERAELTRVYVRPGFRGRGGARLLLTALEHHAYVLGAREMVLNTRLDLIEARSLYIRHGYLEIPAYCTGPYMEIWYGKRLTQSALFEGLPAASR
;
A
#
# COMPACT_ATOMS: atom_id res chain seq x y z
N VAL A 1 1.29 -12.42 -22.97
CA VAL A 1 0.33 -11.61 -22.22
C VAL A 1 1.10 -10.90 -21.12
N THR A 2 1.24 -9.58 -21.24
CA THR A 2 1.84 -8.75 -20.20
C THR A 2 0.87 -8.71 -19.01
N SER A 3 1.28 -9.32 -17.91
CA SER A 3 0.43 -9.48 -16.73
C SER A 3 1.10 -8.95 -15.47
N TRP A 4 0.29 -8.55 -14.52
CA TRP A 4 0.69 -8.27 -13.17
C TRP A 4 0.90 -9.55 -12.37
N SER A 5 1.92 -9.56 -11.54
CA SER A 5 2.04 -10.48 -10.40
C SER A 5 2.22 -9.69 -9.12
N VAL A 6 1.63 -10.15 -8.02
CA VAL A 6 1.73 -9.52 -6.70
C VAL A 6 2.15 -10.60 -5.70
N VAL A 7 3.25 -10.37 -5.00
CA VAL A 7 3.89 -11.37 -4.13
C VAL A 7 4.33 -10.72 -2.83
N ALA A 8 4.07 -11.39 -1.71
CA ALA A 8 4.60 -10.96 -0.42
C ALA A 8 6.13 -11.11 -0.40
N GLU A 9 6.83 -10.08 0.02
CA GLU A 9 8.28 -10.04 0.12
C GLU A 9 8.70 -9.37 1.43
N ALA A 10 9.94 -9.64 1.83
CA ALA A 10 10.55 -8.87 2.91
C ALA A 10 10.64 -7.39 2.51
N PHE A 11 10.31 -6.49 3.44
CA PHE A 11 10.30 -5.03 3.17
C PHE A 11 11.71 -4.49 2.84
N ASP A 12 12.75 -5.23 3.17
CA ASP A 12 14.15 -4.94 2.92
C ASP A 12 14.74 -5.68 1.69
N SER A 13 13.91 -6.40 0.92
CA SER A 13 14.34 -6.95 -0.36
C SER A 13 14.79 -5.83 -1.31
N THR A 14 15.64 -6.14 -2.27
CA THR A 14 16.16 -5.15 -3.24
C THR A 14 15.04 -4.39 -3.94
N ASP A 15 14.00 -5.11 -4.42
CA ASP A 15 12.88 -4.50 -5.12
C ASP A 15 11.99 -3.69 -4.18
N ALA A 16 11.73 -4.19 -2.97
CA ALA A 16 10.97 -3.47 -1.96
C ALA A 16 11.67 -2.17 -1.55
N CYS A 17 12.98 -2.20 -1.32
CA CYS A 17 13.77 -1.01 -1.01
C CYS A 17 13.71 0.03 -2.15
N ALA A 18 13.87 -0.40 -3.39
CA ALA A 18 13.81 0.50 -4.55
C ALA A 18 12.44 1.17 -4.66
N LEU A 19 11.34 0.40 -4.54
CA LEU A 19 9.98 0.92 -4.60
C LEU A 19 9.62 1.84 -3.44
N ARG A 20 10.10 1.56 -2.23
CA ARG A 20 9.94 2.44 -1.07
C ARG A 20 10.66 3.78 -1.26
N ARG A 21 11.85 3.75 -1.86
CA ARG A 21 12.58 4.99 -2.22
C ARG A 21 11.80 5.82 -3.21
N ASP A 22 11.26 5.20 -4.26
CA ASP A 22 10.44 5.88 -5.27
C ASP A 22 9.16 6.46 -4.66
N TYR A 23 8.48 5.70 -3.81
CA TYR A 23 7.32 6.16 -3.05
C TYR A 23 7.65 7.40 -2.21
N TYR A 24 8.71 7.32 -1.40
CA TYR A 24 9.11 8.44 -0.54
C TYR A 24 9.47 9.68 -1.35
N ALA A 25 10.23 9.51 -2.43
CA ALA A 25 10.61 10.60 -3.31
C ALA A 25 9.40 11.34 -3.88
N GLU A 26 8.37 10.61 -4.31
CA GLU A 26 7.15 11.20 -4.85
C GLU A 26 6.33 11.91 -3.76
N VAL A 27 6.08 11.25 -2.64
CA VAL A 27 5.22 11.77 -1.57
C VAL A 27 5.85 13.00 -0.89
N ALA A 28 7.14 12.95 -0.59
CA ALA A 28 7.86 14.07 0.00
C ALA A 28 8.06 15.21 -1.00
N GLY A 29 8.36 14.88 -2.26
CA GLY A 29 8.50 15.88 -3.32
C GLY A 29 7.23 16.67 -3.55
N ARG A 30 6.07 16.03 -3.52
CA ARG A 30 4.75 16.71 -3.60
C ARG A 30 4.50 17.64 -2.41
N TYR A 31 4.84 17.19 -1.21
CA TYR A 31 4.70 17.99 0.01
C TYR A 31 5.60 19.23 -0.02
N LEU A 32 6.87 19.04 -0.37
CA LEU A 32 7.88 20.11 -0.42
C LEU A 32 7.75 20.97 -1.69
N ARG A 33 6.96 20.56 -2.68
CA ARG A 33 6.79 21.19 -4.00
C ARG A 33 8.11 21.34 -4.75
N ARG A 34 9.03 20.40 -4.56
CA ARG A 34 10.30 20.28 -5.25
C ARG A 34 10.80 18.84 -5.24
N PRO A 35 11.70 18.44 -6.15
CA PRO A 35 12.39 17.16 -6.03
C PRO A 35 13.14 17.06 -4.69
N VAL A 36 13.18 15.87 -4.12
CA VAL A 36 13.98 15.55 -2.93
C VAL A 36 15.34 14.99 -3.33
N THR A 37 16.34 15.27 -2.52
CA THR A 37 17.69 14.74 -2.73
C THR A 37 17.78 13.28 -2.27
N ALA A 38 18.81 12.57 -2.73
CA ALA A 38 19.08 11.20 -2.29
C ALA A 38 19.29 11.12 -0.77
N GLU A 39 19.97 12.11 -0.19
CA GLU A 39 20.22 12.22 1.25
C GLU A 39 18.92 12.42 2.04
N GLU A 40 18.01 13.26 1.56
CA GLU A 40 16.69 13.46 2.16
C GLU A 40 15.85 12.16 2.10
N ILE A 41 15.95 11.41 1.01
CA ILE A 41 15.28 10.10 0.87
C ILE A 41 15.86 9.12 1.88
N ASP A 42 17.17 9.00 1.99
CA ASP A 42 17.85 8.09 2.91
C ASP A 42 17.47 8.40 4.36
N HIS A 43 17.48 9.68 4.72
CA HIS A 43 17.09 10.13 6.06
C HIS A 43 15.60 9.82 6.37
N GLY A 44 14.72 10.07 5.41
CA GLY A 44 13.29 9.81 5.57
C GLY A 44 12.96 8.33 5.71
N ILE A 45 13.61 7.48 4.92
CA ILE A 45 13.43 6.03 4.99
C ILE A 45 13.98 5.46 6.30
N ALA A 46 15.13 5.96 6.77
CA ALA A 46 15.71 5.52 8.05
C ALA A 46 14.79 5.79 9.25
N GLY A 47 13.93 6.81 9.15
CA GLY A 47 12.96 7.18 10.19
C GLY A 47 11.53 6.70 9.95
N ASP A 48 11.29 5.90 8.91
CA ASP A 48 9.92 5.54 8.50
C ASP A 48 9.29 4.39 9.29
N GLY A 49 10.00 3.81 10.25
CA GLY A 49 9.53 2.72 11.10
C GLY A 49 9.37 1.39 10.37
N ALA A 50 9.94 1.25 9.17
CA ALA A 50 9.81 0.04 8.37
C ALA A 50 10.46 -1.19 9.02
N GLU A 51 11.43 -1.00 9.91
CA GLU A 51 12.02 -2.06 10.73
C GLU A 51 11.01 -2.73 11.68
N LEU A 52 9.89 -2.06 11.97
CA LEU A 52 8.78 -2.61 12.75
C LEU A 52 7.85 -3.49 11.92
N LEU A 53 8.05 -3.51 10.58
CA LEU A 53 7.27 -4.28 9.64
C LEU A 53 7.75 -5.74 9.58
N THR A 54 7.63 -6.46 10.71
CA THR A 54 8.08 -7.86 10.83
C THR A 54 6.90 -8.83 10.79
N PRO A 55 6.95 -9.89 9.95
CA PRO A 55 5.95 -10.94 10.01
C PRO A 55 5.84 -11.57 11.41
N PRO A 56 4.68 -12.11 11.81
CA PRO A 56 3.48 -12.35 11.00
C PRO A 56 2.47 -11.19 11.00
N THR A 57 2.62 -10.18 11.87
CA THR A 57 1.63 -9.11 12.06
C THR A 57 1.72 -8.00 11.02
N VAL A 58 2.72 -8.08 10.15
CA VAL A 58 2.97 -7.11 9.08
C VAL A 58 3.33 -7.84 7.81
N GLN A 59 2.83 -7.34 6.69
CA GLN A 59 3.22 -7.84 5.38
C GLN A 59 3.51 -6.69 4.43
N PHE A 60 4.49 -6.93 3.55
CA PHE A 60 4.81 -6.07 2.44
C PHE A 60 4.66 -6.85 1.13
N ILE A 61 4.04 -6.25 0.14
CA ILE A 61 3.79 -6.86 -1.17
C ILE A 61 4.47 -6.05 -2.24
N VAL A 62 5.14 -6.74 -3.15
CA VAL A 62 5.72 -6.19 -4.37
C VAL A 62 4.87 -6.62 -5.57
N GLY A 63 4.46 -5.66 -6.37
CA GLY A 63 3.78 -5.87 -7.65
C GLY A 63 4.76 -5.72 -8.80
N ARG A 64 4.75 -6.70 -9.73
CA ARG A 64 5.56 -6.67 -10.95
C ARG A 64 4.67 -6.68 -12.18
N TYR A 65 5.05 -5.88 -13.16
CA TYR A 65 4.42 -5.89 -14.47
C TYR A 65 5.41 -6.44 -15.50
N ALA A 66 5.07 -7.56 -16.14
CA ALA A 66 5.98 -8.28 -17.04
C ALA A 66 7.34 -8.60 -16.39
N GLY A 67 7.36 -8.90 -15.10
CA GLY A 67 8.58 -9.19 -14.33
C GLY A 67 9.31 -7.98 -13.75
N GLU A 68 8.97 -6.76 -14.17
CA GLU A 68 9.61 -5.54 -13.69
C GLU A 68 8.91 -5.02 -12.40
N PRO A 69 9.67 -4.71 -11.32
CA PRO A 69 9.10 -4.11 -10.12
C PRO A 69 8.41 -2.79 -10.41
N ALA A 70 7.11 -2.71 -10.15
CA ALA A 70 6.27 -1.61 -10.60
C ALA A 70 5.36 -1.03 -9.51
N ALA A 71 5.10 -1.77 -8.44
CA ALA A 71 4.19 -1.35 -7.37
C ALA A 71 4.59 -1.95 -6.03
N CYS A 72 4.20 -1.31 -4.95
CA CYS A 72 4.34 -1.86 -3.60
C CYS A 72 3.24 -1.36 -2.68
N GLY A 73 3.09 -2.04 -1.57
CA GLY A 73 2.24 -1.65 -0.45
C GLY A 73 2.45 -2.59 0.72
N GLY A 74 2.04 -2.15 1.89
CA GLY A 74 2.12 -2.95 3.10
C GLY A 74 0.93 -2.72 4.00
N PHE A 75 0.82 -3.54 5.03
CA PHE A 75 -0.09 -3.31 6.14
C PHE A 75 0.51 -3.82 7.43
N SER A 76 0.02 -3.29 8.55
CA SER A 76 0.27 -3.81 9.89
C SER A 76 -1.05 -4.06 10.61
N MET A 77 -1.11 -5.10 11.45
CA MET A 77 -2.25 -5.30 12.33
C MET A 77 -2.20 -4.25 13.46
N LEU A 78 -3.27 -3.47 13.60
CA LEU A 78 -3.43 -2.52 14.71
C LEU A 78 -3.94 -3.23 15.97
N ASP A 79 -4.80 -4.21 15.76
CA ASP A 79 -5.38 -5.09 16.77
C ASP A 79 -5.83 -6.41 16.12
N ASP A 80 -6.57 -7.24 16.83
CA ASP A 80 -6.98 -8.58 16.35
C ASP A 80 -7.92 -8.53 15.12
N GLU A 81 -8.58 -7.42 14.88
CA GLU A 81 -9.58 -7.29 13.81
C GLU A 81 -9.31 -6.16 12.81
N ARG A 82 -8.38 -5.25 13.10
CA ARG A 82 -8.06 -4.11 12.22
C ARG A 82 -6.64 -4.15 11.71
N ALA A 83 -6.49 -3.93 10.41
CA ALA A 83 -5.20 -3.73 9.77
C ALA A 83 -5.10 -2.30 9.21
N GLU A 84 -3.91 -1.71 9.27
CA GLU A 84 -3.62 -0.41 8.67
C GLU A 84 -2.81 -0.57 7.40
N LEU A 85 -3.37 -0.09 6.30
CA LEU A 85 -2.74 -0.05 4.98
C LEU A 85 -1.72 1.07 4.91
N THR A 86 -0.51 0.78 4.40
CA THR A 86 0.58 1.75 4.29
C THR A 86 1.34 1.64 2.98
N ARG A 87 1.97 2.73 2.56
CA ARG A 87 2.95 2.79 1.47
C ARG A 87 2.46 2.22 0.13
N VAL A 88 1.18 2.41 -0.19
CA VAL A 88 0.61 1.99 -1.48
C VAL A 88 1.15 2.90 -2.57
N TYR A 89 1.83 2.30 -3.54
CA TYR A 89 2.49 3.03 -4.61
C TYR A 89 2.50 2.23 -5.90
N VAL A 90 2.34 2.92 -7.01
CA VAL A 90 2.56 2.39 -8.36
C VAL A 90 3.45 3.38 -9.10
N ARG A 91 4.55 2.91 -9.66
CA ARG A 91 5.45 3.72 -10.49
C ARG A 91 4.68 4.38 -11.63
N PRO A 92 4.95 5.66 -11.95
CA PRO A 92 4.19 6.42 -12.96
C PRO A 92 4.02 5.70 -14.30
N GLY A 93 5.07 5.07 -14.82
CA GLY A 93 5.03 4.35 -16.10
C GLY A 93 4.11 3.13 -16.15
N PHE A 94 3.62 2.66 -15.00
CA PHE A 94 2.76 1.46 -14.88
C PHE A 94 1.34 1.79 -14.41
N ARG A 95 1.03 3.06 -14.17
CA ARG A 95 -0.31 3.50 -13.76
C ARG A 95 -1.33 3.29 -14.87
N GLY A 96 -2.61 3.17 -14.50
CA GLY A 96 -3.70 2.93 -15.44
C GLY A 96 -3.77 1.51 -16.02
N ARG A 97 -2.96 0.58 -15.52
CA ARG A 97 -2.89 -0.81 -16.01
C ARG A 97 -3.45 -1.84 -15.01
N GLY A 98 -4.23 -1.39 -14.04
CA GLY A 98 -4.92 -2.27 -13.07
C GLY A 98 -4.07 -2.74 -11.88
N GLY A 99 -2.77 -2.42 -11.81
CA GLY A 99 -1.86 -2.90 -10.77
C GLY A 99 -2.24 -2.48 -9.36
N ALA A 100 -2.70 -1.26 -9.17
CA ALA A 100 -3.12 -0.77 -7.85
C ALA A 100 -4.31 -1.58 -7.28
N ARG A 101 -5.27 -1.93 -8.13
CA ARG A 101 -6.42 -2.76 -7.72
C ARG A 101 -5.96 -4.15 -7.28
N LEU A 102 -5.09 -4.80 -8.05
CA LEU A 102 -4.55 -6.13 -7.71
C LEU A 102 -3.75 -6.09 -6.41
N LEU A 103 -2.92 -5.05 -6.23
CA LEU A 103 -2.15 -4.83 -5.02
C LEU A 103 -3.05 -4.69 -3.79
N LEU A 104 -4.08 -3.83 -3.85
CA LEU A 104 -5.03 -3.64 -2.75
C LEU A 104 -5.78 -4.94 -2.43
N THR A 105 -6.27 -5.65 -3.44
CA THR A 105 -6.95 -6.95 -3.26
C THR A 105 -6.04 -7.96 -2.55
N ALA A 106 -4.77 -8.04 -2.94
CA ALA A 106 -3.81 -8.94 -2.30
C ALA A 106 -3.55 -8.55 -0.84
N LEU A 107 -3.34 -7.26 -0.55
CA LEU A 107 -3.13 -6.75 0.81
C LEU A 107 -4.34 -7.03 1.71
N GLU A 108 -5.55 -6.78 1.22
CA GLU A 108 -6.79 -7.07 1.92
C GLU A 108 -6.96 -8.57 2.20
N HIS A 109 -6.63 -9.42 1.22
CA HIS A 109 -6.69 -10.87 1.39
C HIS A 109 -5.72 -11.35 2.47
N HIS A 110 -4.46 -10.91 2.43
CA HIS A 110 -3.45 -11.27 3.44
C HIS A 110 -3.85 -10.78 4.84
N ALA A 111 -4.36 -9.56 4.96
CA ALA A 111 -4.84 -9.03 6.23
C ALA A 111 -6.04 -9.86 6.78
N TYR A 112 -6.97 -10.22 5.91
CA TYR A 112 -8.13 -11.05 6.28
C TYR A 112 -7.70 -12.43 6.79
N VAL A 113 -6.73 -13.07 6.15
CA VAL A 113 -6.15 -14.35 6.57
C VAL A 113 -5.51 -14.25 7.95
N LEU A 114 -4.89 -13.10 8.27
CA LEU A 114 -4.33 -12.81 9.61
C LEU A 114 -5.38 -12.46 10.67
N GLY A 115 -6.65 -12.38 10.31
CA GLY A 115 -7.75 -12.11 11.24
C GLY A 115 -8.44 -10.78 11.06
N ALA A 116 -7.89 -9.86 10.25
CA ALA A 116 -8.52 -8.56 10.04
C ALA A 116 -9.94 -8.69 9.45
N ARG A 117 -10.83 -7.87 9.95
CA ARG A 117 -12.21 -7.69 9.47
C ARG A 117 -12.46 -6.28 8.97
N GLU A 118 -11.50 -5.42 9.20
CA GLU A 118 -11.48 -4.05 8.71
C GLU A 118 -10.07 -3.66 8.27
N MET A 119 -9.96 -3.01 7.12
CA MET A 119 -8.75 -2.33 6.66
C MET A 119 -8.98 -0.83 6.79
N VAL A 120 -8.07 -0.14 7.50
CA VAL A 120 -8.09 1.31 7.64
C VAL A 120 -6.83 1.92 7.05
N LEU A 121 -6.87 3.20 6.78
CA LEU A 121 -5.71 3.97 6.34
C LEU A 121 -5.88 5.45 6.67
N ASN A 122 -4.78 6.16 6.69
CA ASN A 122 -4.75 7.61 6.69
C ASN A 122 -3.90 8.13 5.52
N THR A 123 -4.19 9.34 5.08
CA THR A 123 -3.44 9.96 3.98
C THR A 123 -3.56 11.47 4.03
N ARG A 124 -2.89 12.17 3.10
CA ARG A 124 -2.97 13.61 2.94
C ARG A 124 -4.05 13.99 1.93
N LEU A 125 -4.61 15.19 2.10
CA LEU A 125 -5.65 15.72 1.20
C LEU A 125 -5.13 15.99 -0.21
N ASP A 126 -3.85 16.32 -0.38
CA ASP A 126 -3.24 16.61 -1.68
C ASP A 126 -2.97 15.37 -2.55
N LEU A 127 -3.02 14.18 -1.97
CA LEU A 127 -2.84 12.91 -2.68
C LEU A 127 -4.16 12.45 -3.35
N ILE A 128 -4.66 13.25 -4.27
CA ILE A 128 -5.99 13.09 -4.89
C ILE A 128 -6.13 11.75 -5.62
N GLU A 129 -5.07 11.29 -6.30
CA GLU A 129 -5.10 10.03 -7.05
C GLU A 129 -5.21 8.82 -6.10
N ALA A 130 -4.50 8.85 -4.97
CA ALA A 130 -4.58 7.81 -3.95
C ALA A 130 -5.98 7.78 -3.31
N ARG A 131 -6.52 8.95 -2.95
CA ARG A 131 -7.87 9.05 -2.39
C ARG A 131 -8.93 8.51 -3.36
N SER A 132 -8.84 8.89 -4.64
CA SER A 132 -9.72 8.37 -5.69
C SER A 132 -9.61 6.87 -5.87
N LEU A 133 -8.39 6.30 -5.76
CA LEU A 133 -8.17 4.86 -5.79
C LEU A 133 -8.89 4.16 -4.64
N TYR A 134 -8.72 4.64 -3.41
CA TYR A 134 -9.34 4.04 -2.23
C TYR A 134 -10.88 4.07 -2.33
N ILE A 135 -11.47 5.21 -2.68
CA ILE A 135 -12.92 5.34 -2.85
C ILE A 135 -13.43 4.36 -3.91
N ARG A 136 -12.77 4.27 -5.07
CA ARG A 136 -13.16 3.30 -6.13
C ARG A 136 -12.98 1.85 -5.73
N HIS A 137 -12.11 1.58 -4.75
CA HIS A 137 -11.88 0.24 -4.21
C HIS A 137 -12.79 -0.10 -3.02
N GLY A 138 -13.76 0.77 -2.71
CA GLY A 138 -14.79 0.54 -1.70
C GLY A 138 -14.47 1.05 -0.30
N TYR A 139 -13.42 1.85 -0.14
CA TYR A 139 -13.14 2.55 1.11
C TYR A 139 -14.07 3.73 1.29
N LEU A 140 -14.52 3.93 2.51
CA LEU A 140 -15.34 5.07 2.93
C LEU A 140 -14.54 5.93 3.91
N GLU A 141 -14.81 7.23 3.88
CA GLU A 141 -14.23 8.14 4.88
C GLU A 141 -14.76 7.79 6.28
N ILE A 142 -13.87 7.74 7.25
CA ILE A 142 -14.16 7.41 8.65
C ILE A 142 -13.61 8.49 9.58
N PRO A 143 -14.09 8.59 10.83
CA PRO A 143 -13.45 9.44 11.84
C PRO A 143 -11.98 9.06 12.07
N ALA A 144 -11.17 10.03 12.46
CA ALA A 144 -9.77 9.82 12.82
C ALA A 144 -9.64 8.78 13.95
N TYR A 145 -8.90 7.71 13.70
CA TYR A 145 -8.56 6.70 14.72
C TYR A 145 -7.15 6.91 15.30
N CYS A 146 -6.38 7.79 14.69
CA CYS A 146 -5.05 8.19 15.12
C CYS A 146 -4.78 9.62 14.67
N THR A 147 -3.76 10.25 15.23
CA THR A 147 -3.32 11.60 14.85
C THR A 147 -1.81 11.64 14.73
N GLY A 148 -1.31 12.43 13.81
CA GLY A 148 0.12 12.59 13.58
C GLY A 148 0.41 13.53 12.41
N PRO A 149 1.70 13.81 12.17
CA PRO A 149 2.11 14.60 11.02
C PRO A 149 1.64 13.93 9.72
N TYR A 150 1.16 14.74 8.79
CA TYR A 150 0.70 14.27 7.46
C TYR A 150 -0.55 13.38 7.44
N MET A 151 -1.25 13.23 8.57
CA MET A 151 -2.53 12.54 8.68
C MET A 151 -3.66 13.57 8.62
N GLU A 152 -4.36 13.64 7.47
CA GLU A 152 -5.35 14.70 7.22
C GLU A 152 -6.74 14.14 6.89
N ILE A 153 -6.82 12.87 6.45
CA ILE A 153 -8.06 12.19 6.11
C ILE A 153 -7.90 10.68 6.33
N TRP A 154 -8.97 10.02 6.81
CA TRP A 154 -9.00 8.61 7.19
C TRP A 154 -10.06 7.87 6.39
N TYR A 155 -9.73 6.63 5.99
CA TYR A 155 -10.62 5.75 5.26
C TYR A 155 -10.65 4.36 5.90
N GLY A 156 -11.79 3.68 5.76
CA GLY A 156 -11.97 2.32 6.22
C GLY A 156 -12.79 1.49 5.25
N LYS A 157 -12.55 0.18 5.27
CA LYS A 157 -13.28 -0.81 4.46
C LYS A 157 -13.46 -2.09 5.26
N ARG A 158 -14.69 -2.61 5.34
CA ARG A 158 -14.94 -3.94 5.89
C ARG A 158 -14.42 -5.01 4.95
N LEU A 159 -13.71 -5.99 5.51
CA LEU A 159 -13.20 -7.14 4.78
C LEU A 159 -14.17 -8.33 4.98
N THR A 160 -14.71 -8.84 3.88
CA THR A 160 -15.59 -10.00 3.89
C THR A 160 -15.08 -11.05 2.92
N GLN A 161 -15.33 -12.32 3.20
CA GLN A 161 -14.90 -13.42 2.35
C GLN A 161 -15.42 -13.26 0.91
N SER A 162 -16.68 -12.87 0.72
CA SER A 162 -17.28 -12.68 -0.60
C SER A 162 -16.56 -11.61 -1.43
N ALA A 163 -16.26 -10.46 -0.83
CA ALA A 163 -15.59 -9.35 -1.53
C ALA A 163 -14.15 -9.70 -1.97
N LEU A 164 -13.48 -10.58 -1.24
CA LEU A 164 -12.10 -11.00 -1.54
C LEU A 164 -12.02 -12.02 -2.68
N PHE A 165 -13.03 -12.88 -2.85
CA PHE A 165 -13.04 -13.87 -3.93
C PHE A 165 -13.46 -13.29 -5.28
N GLU A 166 -14.25 -12.22 -5.33
CA GLU A 166 -14.65 -11.57 -6.58
C GLU A 166 -13.48 -10.85 -7.32
N GLY A 167 -12.36 -10.64 -6.64
CA GLY A 167 -11.18 -9.93 -7.16
C GLY A 167 -10.03 -10.82 -7.65
N LEU A 168 -10.06 -12.13 -7.40
CA LEU A 168 -8.98 -13.04 -7.80
C LEU A 168 -9.26 -13.61 -9.20
N PRO A 169 -8.27 -13.60 -10.12
CA PRO A 169 -8.41 -14.32 -11.37
C PRO A 169 -8.58 -15.81 -11.07
N ALA A 170 -9.53 -16.46 -11.73
CA ALA A 170 -9.74 -17.90 -11.61
C ALA A 170 -8.42 -18.63 -11.82
N ALA A 171 -8.02 -19.42 -10.82
CA ALA A 171 -6.86 -20.28 -10.95
C ALA A 171 -7.08 -21.22 -12.14
N SER A 172 -6.25 -21.08 -13.18
CA SER A 172 -6.22 -22.01 -14.30
C SER A 172 -5.88 -23.40 -13.73
N ARG A 173 -6.81 -24.33 -13.87
CA ARG A 173 -6.60 -25.75 -13.62
C ARG A 173 -5.71 -26.33 -14.71
#